data_ceac522936adc7f3003368a68a514df4
#
_entry.id   ceac522936adc7f3003368a68a514df4
#
_cell.length_a   1.000
_cell.length_b   1.000
_cell.length_c   1.000
_cell.angle_alpha   90.00
_cell.angle_beta   90.00
_cell.angle_gamma   90.00
#
_symmetry.space_group_name_H-M   'P 1'
#
loop_
_entity.id
_entity.type
_entity.pdbx_description
1 polymer ?
#
loop_
_entity_poly.entity_id
_entity_poly.type
_entity_poly.pdbx_seq_one_letter_code
_entity_poly.pdbx_strand_id
1 'polypeptide(L)'
;AMEGCPVTVRLLDPPLHEFLPHTDAEIEELAAHIGKSVEFIKQRAEQLHEQNPMLGHRGCRLAITYPEICEMQTRAILSAALEVKKAGVRVFPEIEVPLVGSKKEVDIVKAVIDATAQSLFAETGESVEYSVGSMIELPRAAVLANEIAESCEFFEFGTNDLTQTTLGMSRDDTAKILDEYRARGVYIA
;
A
#
# COMPACT_ATOMS: atom_id res chain seq x y z
N ALA A 1 21.41 -1.50 11.45
CA ALA A 1 21.98 -1.40 10.10
C ALA A 1 21.62 -0.07 9.44
N MET A 2 20.41 0.49 9.69
CA MET A 2 19.87 1.71 9.05
C MET A 2 19.96 2.97 9.91
N GLU A 3 20.85 3.01 10.90
CA GLU A 3 21.00 4.19 11.77
C GLU A 3 21.33 5.44 10.96
N GLY A 4 20.51 6.48 11.13
CA GLY A 4 20.67 7.77 10.45
C GLY A 4 20.24 7.79 8.97
N CYS A 5 19.67 6.68 8.47
CA CYS A 5 19.08 6.62 7.13
C CYS A 5 17.54 6.58 7.23
N PRO A 6 16.82 7.13 6.24
CA PRO A 6 15.38 6.93 6.14
C PRO A 6 15.05 5.46 5.90
N VAL A 7 13.93 5.03 6.45
CA VAL A 7 13.37 3.69 6.23
C VAL A 7 11.93 3.87 5.77
N THR A 8 11.71 3.64 4.48
CA THR A 8 10.38 3.73 3.88
C THR A 8 9.64 2.41 4.08
N VAL A 9 8.44 2.49 4.62
CA VAL A 9 7.51 1.37 4.75
C VAL A 9 6.27 1.67 3.93
N ARG A 10 6.09 0.89 2.87
CA ARG A 10 4.88 0.96 2.06
C ARG A 10 3.70 0.32 2.79
N LEU A 11 2.58 1.02 2.84
CA LEU A 11 1.33 0.47 3.33
C LEU A 11 0.90 -0.73 2.48
N LEU A 12 0.00 -1.56 3.00
CA LEU A 12 -0.49 -2.77 2.35
C LEU A 12 -0.93 -2.48 0.92
N ASP A 13 -0.23 -3.10 -0.03
CA ASP A 13 -0.48 -2.96 -1.46
C ASP A 13 -1.19 -4.18 -2.09
N PRO A 14 -0.94 -5.43 -1.65
CA PRO A 14 -1.64 -6.57 -2.21
C PRO A 14 -3.17 -6.42 -2.11
N PRO A 15 -3.92 -6.87 -3.14
CA PRO A 15 -5.36 -6.79 -3.12
C PRO A 15 -5.96 -7.61 -1.98
N LEU A 16 -7.07 -7.15 -1.43
CA LEU A 16 -7.79 -7.84 -0.36
C LEU A 16 -8.12 -9.29 -0.71
N HIS A 17 -8.34 -9.55 -1.99
CA HIS A 17 -8.55 -10.87 -2.57
C HIS A 17 -7.48 -11.90 -2.16
N GLU A 18 -6.20 -11.51 -2.06
CA GLU A 18 -5.10 -12.42 -1.69
C GLU A 18 -5.13 -12.88 -0.23
N PHE A 19 -5.86 -12.16 0.62
CA PHE A 19 -6.01 -12.48 2.04
C PHE A 19 -7.26 -13.32 2.35
N LEU A 20 -8.05 -13.65 1.34
CA LEU A 20 -9.25 -14.45 1.52
C LEU A 20 -8.86 -15.94 1.68
N PRO A 21 -9.60 -16.70 2.51
CA PRO A 21 -9.39 -18.13 2.59
C PRO A 21 -9.84 -18.80 1.27
N HIS A 22 -8.99 -19.69 0.74
CA HIS A 22 -9.21 -20.36 -0.54
C HIS A 22 -9.67 -21.80 -0.42
N THR A 23 -9.45 -22.44 0.73
CA THR A 23 -9.81 -23.84 0.99
C THR A 23 -10.87 -23.94 2.08
N ASP A 24 -11.66 -25.02 2.06
CA ASP A 24 -12.65 -25.30 3.11
C ASP A 24 -12.00 -25.38 4.50
N ALA A 25 -10.78 -25.92 4.58
CA ALA A 25 -10.05 -26.01 5.85
C ALA A 25 -9.68 -24.62 6.41
N GLU A 26 -9.19 -23.72 5.57
CA GLU A 26 -8.88 -22.34 5.98
C GLU A 26 -10.15 -21.58 6.40
N ILE A 27 -11.26 -21.83 5.72
CA ILE A 27 -12.57 -21.24 6.07
C ILE A 27 -13.04 -21.72 7.43
N GLU A 28 -12.94 -23.04 7.71
CA GLU A 28 -13.30 -23.62 8.99
C GLU A 28 -12.42 -23.10 10.13
N GLU A 29 -11.11 -23.03 9.92
CA GLU A 29 -10.14 -22.50 10.88
C GLU A 29 -10.44 -21.02 11.20
N LEU A 30 -10.63 -20.19 10.16
CA LEU A 30 -10.96 -18.78 10.33
C LEU A 30 -12.30 -18.60 11.05
N ALA A 31 -13.32 -19.37 10.66
CA ALA A 31 -14.63 -19.36 11.30
C ALA A 31 -14.56 -19.66 12.80
N ALA A 32 -13.78 -20.68 13.17
CA ALA A 32 -13.54 -21.04 14.56
C ALA A 32 -12.77 -19.94 15.32
N HIS A 33 -11.75 -19.36 14.69
CA HIS A 33 -10.90 -18.32 15.31
C HIS A 33 -11.68 -17.04 15.62
N ILE A 34 -12.53 -16.57 14.69
CA ILE A 34 -13.30 -15.33 14.85
C ILE A 34 -14.71 -15.52 15.41
N GLY A 35 -15.10 -16.77 15.71
CA GLY A 35 -16.43 -17.10 16.28
C GLY A 35 -17.61 -16.81 15.34
N LYS A 36 -17.42 -17.01 14.04
CA LYS A 36 -18.47 -16.88 13.02
C LYS A 36 -18.79 -18.24 12.38
N SER A 37 -19.93 -18.34 11.69
CA SER A 37 -20.25 -19.57 10.96
C SER A 37 -19.44 -19.72 9.68
N VAL A 38 -19.22 -20.95 9.26
CA VAL A 38 -18.55 -21.31 7.99
C VAL A 38 -19.28 -20.65 6.80
N GLU A 39 -20.61 -20.67 6.82
CA GLU A 39 -21.45 -20.07 5.78
C GLU A 39 -21.24 -18.56 5.70
N PHE A 40 -21.10 -17.89 6.84
CA PHE A 40 -20.79 -16.45 6.87
C PHE A 40 -19.45 -16.15 6.21
N ILE A 41 -18.42 -16.94 6.52
CA ILE A 41 -17.07 -16.75 5.92
C ILE A 41 -17.11 -17.02 4.42
N LYS A 42 -17.76 -18.11 3.97
CA LYS A 42 -17.92 -18.43 2.54
C LYS A 42 -18.61 -17.29 1.78
N GLN A 43 -19.74 -16.83 2.29
CA GLN A 43 -20.46 -15.73 1.67
C GLN A 43 -19.64 -14.43 1.62
N ARG A 44 -18.87 -14.14 2.67
CA ARG A 44 -18.03 -12.95 2.72
C ARG A 44 -16.85 -13.04 1.76
N ALA A 45 -16.20 -14.20 1.67
CA ALA A 45 -15.13 -14.46 0.72
C ALA A 45 -15.62 -14.32 -0.73
N GLU A 46 -16.80 -14.85 -1.04
CA GLU A 46 -17.40 -14.72 -2.36
C GLU A 46 -17.72 -13.27 -2.73
N GLN A 47 -18.23 -12.48 -1.79
CA GLN A 47 -18.51 -11.03 -1.99
C GLN A 47 -17.26 -10.21 -2.23
N LEU A 48 -16.13 -10.60 -1.67
CA LEU A 48 -14.84 -9.91 -1.76
C LEU A 48 -13.96 -10.44 -2.89
N HIS A 49 -14.39 -11.51 -3.56
CA HIS A 49 -13.68 -12.08 -4.69
C HIS A 49 -13.68 -11.11 -5.88
N GLU A 50 -12.50 -10.87 -6.45
CA GLU A 50 -12.31 -9.97 -7.60
C GLU A 50 -11.85 -10.75 -8.84
N GLN A 51 -12.37 -10.39 -10.01
CA GLN A 51 -11.95 -11.01 -11.27
C GLN A 51 -10.59 -10.48 -11.75
N ASN A 52 -10.28 -9.23 -11.46
CA ASN A 52 -8.99 -8.61 -11.75
C ASN A 52 -8.45 -7.90 -10.51
N PRO A 53 -7.86 -8.64 -9.55
CA PRO A 53 -7.38 -8.09 -8.30
C PRO A 53 -6.29 -7.01 -8.46
N MET A 54 -5.48 -7.09 -9.53
CA MET A 54 -4.41 -6.13 -9.80
C MET A 54 -4.91 -4.70 -10.02
N LEU A 55 -6.13 -4.55 -10.54
CA LEU A 55 -6.80 -3.26 -10.74
C LEU A 55 -7.95 -3.04 -9.75
N GLY A 56 -8.03 -3.88 -8.72
CA GLY A 56 -9.13 -3.95 -7.78
C GLY A 56 -8.92 -3.17 -6.48
N HIS A 57 -9.39 -3.78 -5.42
CA HIS A 57 -9.44 -3.21 -4.07
C HIS A 57 -8.12 -3.43 -3.34
N ARG A 58 -7.15 -2.58 -3.58
CA ARG A 58 -5.78 -2.63 -3.06
C ARG A 58 -5.23 -1.23 -2.77
N GLY A 59 -4.08 -1.16 -2.11
CA GLY A 59 -3.34 0.07 -1.90
C GLY A 59 -4.15 1.14 -1.15
N CYS A 60 -4.09 2.38 -1.61
CA CYS A 60 -4.81 3.49 -0.99
C CYS A 60 -6.33 3.28 -0.96
N ARG A 61 -6.89 2.54 -1.93
CA ARG A 61 -8.33 2.21 -1.95
C ARG A 61 -8.73 1.39 -0.74
N LEU A 62 -7.88 0.41 -0.38
CA LEU A 62 -8.07 -0.42 0.81
C LEU A 62 -7.96 0.43 2.08
N ALA A 63 -6.93 1.28 2.17
CA ALA A 63 -6.72 2.17 3.32
C ALA A 63 -7.86 3.19 3.52
N ILE A 64 -8.55 3.60 2.44
CA ILE A 64 -9.69 4.51 2.50
C ILE A 64 -10.96 3.80 2.94
N THR A 65 -11.21 2.59 2.44
CA THR A 65 -12.46 1.85 2.70
C THR A 65 -12.42 1.05 4.00
N TYR A 66 -11.23 0.70 4.48
CA TYR A 66 -10.97 0.03 5.76
C TYR A 66 -9.87 0.80 6.52
N PRO A 67 -10.17 2.00 7.03
CA PRO A 67 -9.17 2.86 7.67
C PRO A 67 -8.49 2.20 8.89
N GLU A 68 -9.16 1.24 9.54
CA GLU A 68 -8.60 0.46 10.63
C GLU A 68 -7.34 -0.34 10.24
N ILE A 69 -7.20 -0.71 8.97
CA ILE A 69 -5.99 -1.37 8.45
C ILE A 69 -4.84 -0.35 8.39
N CYS A 70 -5.13 0.86 7.92
CA CYS A 70 -4.15 1.95 7.89
C CYS A 70 -3.72 2.35 9.32
N GLU A 71 -4.68 2.47 10.25
CA GLU A 71 -4.40 2.74 11.67
C GLU A 71 -3.47 1.68 12.27
N MET A 72 -3.78 0.40 12.08
CA MET A 72 -2.98 -0.72 12.58
C MET A 72 -1.55 -0.67 12.05
N GLN A 73 -1.38 -0.46 10.73
CA GLN A 73 -0.05 -0.39 10.12
C GLN A 73 0.75 0.82 10.59
N THR A 74 0.11 2.00 10.64
CA THR A 74 0.74 3.23 11.13
C THR A 74 1.20 3.06 12.57
N ARG A 75 0.35 2.50 13.43
CA ARG A 75 0.69 2.22 14.84
C ARG A 75 1.86 1.26 14.94
N ALA A 76 1.91 0.20 14.15
CA ALA A 76 3.01 -0.76 14.15
C ALA A 76 4.34 -0.11 13.72
N ILE A 77 4.34 0.67 12.62
CA ILE A 77 5.52 1.36 12.09
C ILE A 77 6.07 2.34 13.13
N LEU A 78 5.22 3.20 13.67
CA LEU A 78 5.65 4.25 14.60
C LEU A 78 6.02 3.68 15.97
N SER A 79 5.36 2.61 16.44
CA SER A 79 5.75 1.92 17.67
C SER A 79 7.14 1.32 17.56
N ALA A 80 7.44 0.64 16.45
CA ALA A 80 8.76 0.09 16.17
C ALA A 80 9.83 1.21 16.11
N ALA A 81 9.52 2.34 15.47
CA ALA A 81 10.41 3.49 15.43
C ALA A 81 10.69 4.06 16.83
N LEU A 82 9.66 4.17 17.68
CA LEU A 82 9.82 4.62 19.06
C LEU A 82 10.67 3.66 19.90
N GLU A 83 10.51 2.34 19.74
CA GLU A 83 11.34 1.34 20.42
C GLU A 83 12.81 1.46 20.04
N VAL A 84 13.09 1.60 18.73
CA VAL A 84 14.47 1.77 18.23
C VAL A 84 15.07 3.09 18.69
N LYS A 85 14.28 4.17 18.71
CA LYS A 85 14.70 5.46 19.25
C LYS A 85 15.07 5.39 20.74
N LYS A 86 14.27 4.66 21.55
CA LYS A 86 14.57 4.43 22.98
C LYS A 86 15.89 3.68 23.19
N ALA A 87 16.28 2.84 22.25
CA ALA A 87 17.59 2.18 22.26
C ALA A 87 18.76 3.10 21.86
N GLY A 88 18.51 4.40 21.65
CA GLY A 88 19.53 5.39 21.31
C GLY A 88 19.89 5.47 19.83
N VAL A 89 19.15 4.82 18.96
CA VAL A 89 19.37 4.83 17.50
C VAL A 89 18.58 5.97 16.86
N ARG A 90 19.20 6.71 15.97
CA ARG A 90 18.50 7.73 15.17
C ARG A 90 17.67 7.08 14.09
N VAL A 91 16.38 7.39 14.05
CA VAL A 91 15.40 6.80 13.14
C VAL A 91 14.67 7.88 12.33
N PHE A 92 14.42 7.60 11.06
CA PHE A 92 13.67 8.44 10.14
C PHE A 92 12.65 7.56 9.39
N PRO A 93 11.49 7.24 10.03
CA PRO A 93 10.46 6.44 9.38
C PRO A 93 9.75 7.25 8.29
N GLU A 94 9.55 6.63 7.15
CA GLU A 94 8.78 7.14 6.03
C GLU A 94 7.63 6.18 5.76
N ILE A 95 6.42 6.72 5.61
CA ILE A 95 5.20 5.93 5.33
C ILE A 95 4.78 6.24 3.90
N GLU A 96 4.78 5.21 3.05
CA GLU A 96 4.45 5.36 1.64
C GLU A 96 3.04 4.83 1.34
N VAL A 97 2.26 5.65 0.64
CA VAL A 97 0.91 5.32 0.20
C VAL A 97 0.94 4.79 -1.23
N PRO A 98 0.62 3.50 -1.46
CA PRO A 98 0.63 2.90 -2.80
C PRO A 98 -0.66 3.18 -3.58
N LEU A 99 -0.58 3.04 -4.89
CA LEU A 99 -1.70 3.05 -5.85
C LEU A 99 -2.52 4.36 -5.86
N VAL A 100 -1.87 5.46 -5.56
CA VAL A 100 -2.49 6.79 -5.56
C VAL A 100 -2.80 7.25 -6.97
N GLY A 101 -4.00 7.78 -7.20
CA GLY A 101 -4.42 8.39 -8.46
C GLY A 101 -4.80 9.87 -8.35
N SER A 102 -4.89 10.41 -7.13
CA SER A 102 -5.26 11.80 -6.90
C SER A 102 -4.78 12.31 -5.54
N LYS A 103 -4.62 13.64 -5.43
CA LYS A 103 -4.31 14.31 -4.15
C LYS A 103 -5.30 13.95 -3.04
N LYS A 104 -6.60 13.88 -3.37
CA LYS A 104 -7.65 13.61 -2.38
C LYS A 104 -7.50 12.24 -1.70
N GLU A 105 -7.01 11.24 -2.41
CA GLU A 105 -6.73 9.92 -1.83
C GLU A 105 -5.59 10.02 -0.80
N VAL A 106 -4.54 10.75 -1.13
CA VAL A 106 -3.43 11.00 -0.18
C VAL A 106 -3.94 11.77 1.04
N ASP A 107 -4.70 12.83 0.84
CA ASP A 107 -5.23 13.66 1.95
C ASP A 107 -6.03 12.81 2.95
N ILE A 108 -6.86 11.88 2.46
CA ILE A 108 -7.68 11.01 3.32
C ILE A 108 -6.78 10.04 4.11
N VAL A 109 -5.86 9.36 3.43
CA VAL A 109 -4.97 8.37 4.08
C VAL A 109 -4.02 9.06 5.05
N LYS A 110 -3.44 10.21 4.66
CA LYS A 110 -2.56 11.01 5.53
C LYS A 110 -3.29 11.47 6.79
N ALA A 111 -4.55 11.87 6.70
CA ALA A 111 -5.34 12.24 7.87
C ALA A 111 -5.48 11.09 8.88
N VAL A 112 -5.65 9.85 8.40
CA VAL A 112 -5.68 8.65 9.26
C VAL A 112 -4.31 8.41 9.90
N ILE A 113 -3.23 8.51 9.12
CA ILE A 113 -1.85 8.37 9.61
C ILE A 113 -1.57 9.39 10.71
N ASP A 114 -1.84 10.66 10.45
CA ASP A 114 -1.55 11.76 11.38
C ASP A 114 -2.37 11.64 12.67
N ALA A 115 -3.65 11.28 12.58
CA ALA A 115 -4.49 11.04 13.75
C ALA A 115 -3.99 9.86 14.60
N THR A 116 -3.58 8.78 13.95
CA THR A 116 -3.02 7.59 14.62
C THR A 116 -1.70 7.90 15.30
N ALA A 117 -0.82 8.66 14.63
CA ALA A 117 0.45 9.11 15.19
C ALA A 117 0.23 9.98 16.44
N GLN A 118 -0.68 10.94 16.38
CA GLN A 118 -1.02 11.81 17.51
C GLN A 118 -1.54 11.01 18.71
N SER A 119 -2.42 10.02 18.46
CA SER A 119 -2.95 9.14 19.52
C SER A 119 -1.82 8.34 20.17
N LEU A 120 -0.96 7.69 19.36
CA LEU A 120 0.17 6.90 19.85
C LEU A 120 1.16 7.75 20.67
N PHE A 121 1.47 8.94 20.20
CA PHE A 121 2.40 9.84 20.90
C PHE A 121 1.82 10.37 22.22
N ALA A 122 0.52 10.62 22.26
CA ALA A 122 -0.17 10.98 23.51
C ALA A 122 -0.21 9.82 24.50
N GLU A 123 -0.42 8.58 24.05
CA GLU A 123 -0.43 7.37 24.88
C GLU A 123 0.95 7.06 25.46
N THR A 124 2.00 7.23 24.67
CA THR A 124 3.38 6.86 25.07
C THR A 124 4.16 7.97 25.76
N GLY A 125 3.74 9.22 25.60
CA GLY A 125 4.50 10.41 26.01
C GLY A 125 5.77 10.65 25.19
N GLU A 126 5.95 9.94 24.10
CA GLU A 126 7.11 9.96 23.21
C GLU A 126 6.68 10.30 21.80
N SER A 127 7.57 10.88 20.99
CA SER A 127 7.29 11.18 19.60
C SER A 127 8.49 10.87 18.71
N VAL A 128 8.24 10.68 17.43
CA VAL A 128 9.27 10.57 16.39
C VAL A 128 8.80 11.39 15.18
N GLU A 129 9.72 12.08 14.53
CA GLU A 129 9.43 12.70 13.22
C GLU A 129 9.28 11.61 12.17
N TYR A 130 8.30 11.75 11.29
CA TYR A 130 8.04 10.86 10.18
C TYR A 130 7.62 11.66 8.95
N SER A 131 7.78 11.07 7.79
CA SER A 131 7.33 11.62 6.51
C SER A 131 6.26 10.74 5.88
N VAL A 132 5.34 11.35 5.15
CA VAL A 132 4.33 10.63 4.36
C VAL A 132 4.54 10.93 2.89
N GLY A 133 4.71 9.89 2.09
CA GLY A 133 4.91 9.99 0.64
C GLY A 133 3.93 9.16 -0.16
N SER A 134 4.04 9.27 -1.46
CA SER A 134 3.19 8.55 -2.40
C SER A 134 4.01 7.80 -3.43
N MET A 135 3.59 6.58 -3.73
CA MET A 135 4.07 5.88 -4.91
C MET A 135 3.40 6.44 -6.16
N ILE A 136 4.21 6.83 -7.15
CA ILE A 136 3.76 7.22 -8.47
C ILE A 136 3.85 5.99 -9.38
N GLU A 137 2.73 5.33 -9.58
CA GLU A 137 2.66 4.06 -10.29
C GLU A 137 1.43 3.95 -11.23
N LEU A 138 0.61 4.98 -11.26
CA LEU A 138 -0.47 5.11 -12.23
C LEU A 138 -0.18 6.29 -13.17
N PRO A 139 -0.48 6.19 -14.48
CA PRO A 139 -0.35 7.32 -15.42
C PRO A 139 -1.08 8.57 -14.95
N ARG A 140 -2.25 8.41 -14.32
CA ARG A 140 -3.00 9.51 -13.73
C ARG A 140 -2.20 10.23 -12.64
N ALA A 141 -1.55 9.49 -11.75
CA ALA A 141 -0.71 10.07 -10.71
C ALA A 141 0.48 10.83 -11.30
N ALA A 142 1.10 10.29 -12.34
CA ALA A 142 2.20 10.96 -13.04
C ALA A 142 1.77 12.30 -13.65
N VAL A 143 0.58 12.36 -14.25
CA VAL A 143 0.02 13.61 -14.83
C VAL A 143 -0.36 14.63 -13.74
N LEU A 144 -0.85 14.16 -12.59
CA LEU A 144 -1.29 14.99 -11.46
C LEU A 144 -0.23 15.12 -10.35
N ALA A 145 1.03 14.78 -10.65
CA ALA A 145 2.08 14.74 -9.64
C ALA A 145 2.29 16.08 -8.92
N ASN A 146 2.11 17.20 -9.61
CA ASN A 146 2.18 18.54 -9.02
C ASN A 146 1.10 18.77 -7.94
N GLU A 147 -0.11 18.25 -8.14
CA GLU A 147 -1.18 18.35 -7.15
C GLU A 147 -0.93 17.40 -5.96
N ILE A 148 -0.48 16.17 -6.24
CA ILE A 148 -0.18 15.17 -5.22
C ILE A 148 0.99 15.64 -4.33
N ALA A 149 1.99 16.31 -4.92
CA ALA A 149 3.14 16.84 -4.21
C ALA A 149 2.77 17.86 -3.11
N GLU A 150 1.62 18.52 -3.19
CA GLU A 150 1.16 19.44 -2.15
C GLU A 150 0.88 18.73 -0.80
N SER A 151 0.68 17.41 -0.82
CA SER A 151 0.34 16.60 0.35
C SER A 151 1.42 15.59 0.74
N CYS A 152 2.50 15.49 -0.03
CA CYS A 152 3.57 14.50 0.16
C CYS A 152 4.91 15.15 0.41
N GLU A 153 5.72 14.54 1.27
CA GLU A 153 7.10 14.93 1.51
C GLU A 153 8.09 14.26 0.55
N PHE A 154 7.70 13.13 -0.05
CA PHE A 154 8.53 12.41 -1.03
C PHE A 154 7.66 11.61 -2.02
N PHE A 155 8.28 11.19 -3.13
CA PHE A 155 7.72 10.26 -4.11
C PHE A 155 8.65 9.08 -4.33
N GLU A 156 8.07 7.89 -4.51
CA GLU A 156 8.72 6.74 -5.10
C GLU A 156 8.03 6.35 -6.41
N PHE A 157 8.74 5.60 -7.28
CA PHE A 157 8.19 5.19 -8.57
C PHE A 157 7.94 3.68 -8.59
N GLY A 158 6.67 3.28 -8.64
CA GLY A 158 6.25 1.90 -8.82
C GLY A 158 6.36 1.48 -10.28
N THR A 159 7.59 1.20 -10.74
CA THR A 159 7.87 0.96 -12.17
C THR A 159 7.14 -0.24 -12.74
N ASN A 160 6.78 -1.24 -11.93
CA ASN A 160 6.02 -2.39 -12.39
C ASN A 160 4.60 -1.99 -12.83
N ASP A 161 3.83 -1.40 -11.92
CA ASP A 161 2.46 -0.97 -12.20
C ASP A 161 2.43 0.17 -13.21
N LEU A 162 3.36 1.12 -13.13
CA LEU A 162 3.43 2.23 -14.08
C LEU A 162 3.71 1.75 -15.51
N THR A 163 4.59 0.78 -15.69
CA THR A 163 4.89 0.19 -17.00
C THR A 163 3.66 -0.54 -17.54
N GLN A 164 3.05 -1.40 -16.74
CA GLN A 164 1.86 -2.15 -17.15
C GLN A 164 0.71 -1.23 -17.56
N THR A 165 0.41 -0.24 -16.75
CA THR A 165 -0.72 0.67 -16.99
C THR A 165 -0.46 1.66 -18.12
N THR A 166 0.77 2.13 -18.28
CA THR A 166 1.14 3.06 -19.37
C THR A 166 1.16 2.36 -20.71
N LEU A 167 1.69 1.14 -20.80
CA LEU A 167 1.78 0.38 -22.04
C LEU A 167 0.53 -0.45 -22.32
N GLY A 168 -0.34 -0.65 -21.33
CA GLY A 168 -1.48 -1.56 -21.45
C GLY A 168 -1.05 -3.02 -21.66
N MET A 169 0.08 -3.42 -21.05
CA MET A 169 0.68 -4.74 -21.23
C MET A 169 0.91 -5.39 -19.86
N SER A 170 0.63 -6.70 -19.76
CA SER A 170 0.98 -7.47 -18.58
C SER A 170 2.51 -7.57 -18.45
N ARG A 171 3.03 -7.29 -17.26
CA ARG A 171 4.46 -7.41 -16.96
C ARG A 171 4.99 -8.83 -17.25
N ASP A 172 4.20 -9.84 -16.95
CA ASP A 172 4.61 -11.25 -17.05
C ASP A 172 4.62 -11.75 -18.50
N ASP A 173 3.80 -11.14 -19.38
CA ASP A 173 3.65 -11.53 -20.78
C ASP A 173 4.38 -10.62 -21.77
N THR A 174 4.90 -9.49 -21.29
CA THR A 174 5.42 -8.41 -22.14
C THR A 174 6.67 -8.79 -22.92
N ALA A 175 7.52 -9.68 -22.41
CA ALA A 175 8.83 -9.98 -23.03
C ALA A 175 8.71 -10.39 -24.50
N LYS A 176 7.79 -11.30 -24.83
CA LYS A 176 7.58 -11.77 -26.20
C LYS A 176 7.08 -10.66 -27.14
N ILE A 177 6.20 -9.81 -26.64
CA ILE A 177 5.65 -8.67 -27.40
C ILE A 177 6.75 -7.64 -27.66
N LEU A 178 7.56 -7.33 -26.66
CA LEU A 178 8.65 -6.36 -26.79
C LEU A 178 9.73 -6.83 -27.76
N ASP A 179 10.08 -8.12 -27.74
CA ASP A 179 11.07 -8.66 -28.68
C ASP A 179 10.58 -8.55 -30.14
N GLU A 180 9.31 -8.87 -30.39
CA GLU A 180 8.69 -8.70 -31.71
C GLU A 180 8.61 -7.21 -32.12
N TYR A 181 8.27 -6.33 -31.19
CA TYR A 181 8.20 -4.88 -31.45
C TYR A 181 9.56 -4.29 -31.75
N ARG A 182 10.62 -4.76 -31.09
CA ARG A 182 12.02 -4.38 -31.42
C ARG A 182 12.42 -4.91 -32.78
N ALA A 183 12.12 -6.17 -33.08
CA ALA A 183 12.43 -6.77 -34.38
C ALA A 183 11.76 -6.03 -35.54
N ARG A 184 10.58 -5.45 -35.31
CA ARG A 184 9.85 -4.67 -36.30
C ARG A 184 10.14 -3.15 -36.25
N GLY A 185 11.02 -2.70 -35.37
CA GLY A 185 11.38 -1.29 -35.25
C GLY A 185 10.28 -0.39 -34.67
N VAL A 186 9.30 -0.96 -33.94
CA VAL A 186 8.26 -0.19 -33.23
C VAL A 186 8.87 0.49 -32.00
N TYR A 187 9.71 -0.21 -31.28
CA TYR A 187 10.50 0.35 -30.19
C TYR A 187 11.99 0.34 -30.55
N ILE A 188 12.64 1.44 -30.30
CA ILE A 188 14.09 1.60 -30.46
C ILE A 188 14.71 1.34 -29.09
N ALA A 189 15.18 0.12 -28.85
CA ALA A 189 15.92 -0.35 -27.65
C ALA A 189 15.33 0.05 -26.29
#